data_b2500f3db9808f6435f5cf0799a6e77b
#
_entry.id   b2500f3db9808f6435f5cf0799a6e77b
#
_cell.length_a   1.000
_cell.length_b   1.000
_cell.length_c   1.000
_cell.angle_alpha   90.00
_cell.angle_beta   90.00
_cell.angle_gamma   90.00
#
_symmetry.space_group_name_H-M   'P 1'
#
loop_
_entity.id
_entity.type
_entity.pdbx_description
1 polymer ?
#
loop_
_entity_poly.entity_id
_entity_poly.type
_entity_poly.pdbx_seq_one_letter_code
_entity_poly.pdbx_strand_id
1 'polypeptide(L)'
;MTTTQRWTMLAVVLGSAIVFLDGTIVNVALATIGRELPGSVFGTLEGLTYVTSGYFATLAALLVLSGALADYYGRRRVFIIGLAGFGATSALCGFAPSLELLVLARILQGAAGALLVPGAIAIITAVFDGPGRARAFGIWAAATSAVGPLAC
;
A
#
# COMPACT_ATOMS: atom_id res chain seq x y z
N MET A 1 21.19 -15.88 -7.34
CA MET A 1 20.70 -14.49 -7.42
C MET A 1 21.86 -13.54 -7.57
N THR A 2 21.86 -12.71 -8.59
CA THR A 2 22.85 -11.64 -8.78
C THR A 2 22.66 -10.54 -7.74
N THR A 3 23.65 -9.67 -7.57
CA THR A 3 23.57 -8.51 -6.65
C THR A 3 22.36 -7.62 -6.99
N THR A 4 22.14 -7.35 -8.27
CA THR A 4 20.99 -6.58 -8.76
C THR A 4 19.66 -7.24 -8.39
N GLN A 5 19.53 -8.55 -8.56
CA GLN A 5 18.32 -9.29 -8.18
C GLN A 5 18.04 -9.23 -6.69
N ARG A 6 19.06 -9.25 -5.83
CA ARG A 6 18.90 -9.12 -4.37
C ARG A 6 18.37 -7.74 -3.98
N TRP A 7 18.95 -6.67 -4.53
CA TRP A 7 18.49 -5.30 -4.25
C TRP A 7 17.09 -5.04 -4.77
N THR A 8 16.76 -5.56 -5.97
CA THR A 8 15.40 -5.47 -6.51
C THR A 8 14.41 -6.20 -5.62
N MET A 9 14.76 -7.39 -5.16
CA MET A 9 13.90 -8.17 -4.26
C MET A 9 13.66 -7.46 -2.93
N LEU A 10 14.71 -6.90 -2.32
CA LEU A 10 14.60 -6.11 -1.09
C LEU A 10 13.67 -4.90 -1.29
N ALA A 11 13.86 -4.15 -2.36
CA ALA A 11 13.03 -2.97 -2.65
C ALA A 11 11.56 -3.32 -2.85
N VAL A 12 11.28 -4.40 -3.58
CA VAL A 12 9.90 -4.87 -3.84
C VAL A 12 9.24 -5.40 -2.57
N VAL A 13 9.96 -6.18 -1.76
CA VAL A 13 9.45 -6.72 -0.49
C VAL A 13 9.17 -5.59 0.49
N LEU A 14 10.12 -4.67 0.68
CA LEU A 14 9.92 -3.54 1.61
C LEU A 14 8.80 -2.62 1.16
N GLY A 15 8.74 -2.27 -0.14
CA GLY A 15 7.66 -1.45 -0.68
C GLY A 15 6.28 -2.09 -0.57
N SER A 16 6.17 -3.41 -0.74
CA SER A 16 4.91 -4.12 -0.53
C SER A 16 4.57 -4.26 0.96
N ALA A 17 5.56 -4.54 1.81
CA ALA A 17 5.37 -4.71 3.25
C ALA A 17 4.77 -3.44 3.90
N ILE A 18 5.16 -2.24 3.42
CA ILE A 18 4.61 -0.98 3.91
C ILE A 18 3.09 -0.91 3.71
N VAL A 19 2.57 -1.38 2.56
CA VAL A 19 1.12 -1.41 2.26
C VAL A 19 0.37 -2.34 3.23
N PHE A 20 0.95 -3.50 3.53
CA PHE A 20 0.34 -4.47 4.46
C PHE A 20 0.41 -4.00 5.91
N LEU A 21 1.55 -3.41 6.32
CA LEU A 21 1.70 -2.79 7.65
C LEU A 21 0.69 -1.68 7.89
N ASP A 22 0.50 -0.82 6.90
CA ASP A 22 -0.44 0.29 6.98
C ASP A 22 -1.86 -0.18 7.29
N GLY A 23 -2.35 -1.20 6.57
CA GLY A 23 -3.66 -1.79 6.82
C GLY A 23 -3.82 -2.31 8.26
N THR A 24 -2.77 -2.90 8.82
CA THR A 24 -2.77 -3.45 10.18
C THR A 24 -2.73 -2.34 11.23
N ILE A 25 -1.84 -1.36 11.06
CA ILE A 25 -1.70 -0.22 11.97
C ILE A 25 -3.01 0.55 12.08
N VAL A 26 -3.69 0.79 10.96
CA VAL A 26 -4.97 1.52 10.96
C VAL A 26 -6.06 0.74 11.67
N ASN A 27 -6.17 -0.57 11.47
CA ASN A 27 -7.16 -1.38 12.18
C ASN A 27 -6.98 -1.29 13.70
N VAL A 28 -5.74 -1.29 14.20
CA VAL A 28 -5.45 -1.13 15.63
C VAL A 28 -5.74 0.31 16.09
N ALA A 29 -5.41 1.29 15.28
CA ALA A 29 -5.57 2.70 15.60
C ALA A 29 -7.03 3.20 15.53
N LEU A 30 -7.93 2.50 14.83
CA LEU A 30 -9.32 2.93 14.63
C LEU A 30 -10.05 3.28 15.94
N ALA A 31 -9.83 2.51 17.01
CA ALA A 31 -10.45 2.76 18.30
C ALA A 31 -9.97 4.08 18.94
N THR A 32 -8.71 4.44 18.75
CA THR A 32 -8.11 5.68 19.24
C THR A 32 -8.53 6.86 18.37
N ILE A 33 -8.51 6.69 17.05
CA ILE A 33 -8.95 7.68 16.07
C ILE A 33 -10.39 8.13 16.35
N GLY A 34 -11.30 7.18 16.63
CA GLY A 34 -12.70 7.49 16.94
C GLY A 34 -12.92 8.26 18.23
N ARG A 35 -11.94 8.25 19.14
CA ARG A 35 -12.01 9.01 20.42
C ARG A 35 -11.38 10.38 20.33
N GLU A 36 -10.31 10.52 19.53
CA GLU A 36 -9.46 11.71 19.53
C GLU A 36 -9.76 12.68 18.38
N LEU A 37 -10.23 12.16 17.23
CA LEU A 37 -10.50 13.02 16.08
C LEU A 37 -11.96 13.46 16.03
N PRO A 38 -12.23 14.79 16.09
CA PRO A 38 -13.58 15.30 15.91
C PRO A 38 -14.04 15.11 14.46
N GLY A 39 -15.19 14.48 14.28
CA GLY A 39 -15.91 14.46 13.01
C GLY A 39 -16.98 15.55 13.01
N SER A 40 -16.97 16.41 12.02
CA SER A 40 -17.95 17.50 11.87
C SER A 40 -19.02 17.19 10.81
N VAL A 41 -18.66 16.47 9.76
CA VAL A 41 -19.52 16.16 8.60
C VAL A 41 -20.10 14.75 8.71
N PHE A 42 -19.31 13.81 9.21
CA PHE A 42 -19.71 12.41 9.37
C PHE A 42 -19.87 12.07 10.86
N GLY A 43 -20.83 11.19 11.17
CA GLY A 43 -20.84 10.54 12.48
C GLY A 43 -19.54 9.76 12.70
N THR A 44 -19.11 9.62 13.96
CA THR A 44 -17.82 8.95 14.28
C THR A 44 -17.73 7.53 13.68
N LEU A 45 -18.80 6.75 13.79
CA LEU A 45 -18.84 5.38 13.24
C LEU A 45 -18.80 5.35 11.71
N GLU A 46 -19.51 6.27 11.05
CA GLU A 46 -19.51 6.40 9.59
C GLU A 46 -18.11 6.82 9.10
N GLY A 47 -17.51 7.81 9.75
CA GLY A 47 -16.18 8.30 9.42
C GLY A 47 -15.11 7.20 9.53
N LEU A 48 -15.15 6.40 10.60
CA LEU A 48 -14.24 5.25 10.76
C LEU A 48 -14.43 4.19 9.67
N THR A 49 -15.67 3.97 9.24
CA THR A 49 -15.95 3.09 8.11
C THR A 49 -15.39 3.66 6.82
N TYR A 50 -15.49 4.97 6.58
CA TYR A 50 -14.91 5.61 5.39
C TYR A 50 -13.39 5.65 5.39
N VAL A 51 -12.72 5.69 6.53
CA VAL A 51 -11.24 5.58 6.65
C VAL A 51 -10.74 4.27 6.03
N THR A 52 -11.41 3.17 6.29
CA THR A 52 -11.03 1.85 5.76
C THR A 52 -11.59 1.59 4.36
N SER A 53 -12.90 1.81 4.16
CA SER A 53 -13.56 1.53 2.89
C SER A 53 -13.10 2.47 1.77
N GLY A 54 -12.82 3.74 2.06
CA GLY A 54 -12.28 4.70 1.11
C GLY A 54 -10.92 4.27 0.56
N TYR A 55 -10.04 3.79 1.42
CA TYR A 55 -8.75 3.22 1.02
C TYR A 55 -8.92 2.00 0.09
N PHE A 56 -9.69 0.98 0.52
CA PHE A 56 -9.87 -0.24 -0.26
C PHE A 56 -10.64 -0.01 -1.55
N ALA A 57 -11.64 0.87 -1.56
CA ALA A 57 -12.41 1.20 -2.76
C ALA A 57 -11.53 1.85 -3.81
N THR A 58 -10.70 2.83 -3.44
CA THR A 58 -9.77 3.50 -4.36
C THR A 58 -8.68 2.56 -4.84
N LEU A 59 -8.13 1.74 -3.93
CA LEU A 59 -7.13 0.73 -4.28
C LEU A 59 -7.70 -0.24 -5.30
N ALA A 60 -8.88 -0.81 -5.07
CA ALA A 60 -9.51 -1.76 -5.98
C ALA A 60 -9.88 -1.12 -7.33
N ALA A 61 -10.46 0.09 -7.32
CA ALA A 61 -10.86 0.79 -8.53
C ALA A 61 -9.67 1.11 -9.46
N LEU A 62 -8.52 1.45 -8.89
CA LEU A 62 -7.35 1.84 -9.65
C LEU A 62 -6.37 0.69 -9.94
N LEU A 63 -6.61 -0.51 -9.41
CA LEU A 63 -5.71 -1.64 -9.55
C LEU A 63 -5.46 -2.01 -11.03
N VAL A 64 -6.53 -2.06 -11.83
CA VAL A 64 -6.44 -2.39 -13.26
C VAL A 64 -5.74 -1.27 -14.03
N LEU A 65 -6.10 -0.01 -13.73
CA LEU A 65 -5.48 1.15 -14.37
C LEU A 65 -3.98 1.22 -14.06
N SER A 66 -3.57 0.91 -12.85
CA SER A 66 -2.17 0.93 -12.43
C SER A 66 -1.33 -0.10 -13.18
N GLY A 67 -1.88 -1.27 -13.50
CA GLY A 67 -1.25 -2.26 -14.36
C GLY A 67 -0.96 -1.70 -15.76
N ALA A 68 -1.96 -1.09 -16.40
CA ALA A 68 -1.83 -0.46 -17.70
C ALA A 68 -0.81 0.71 -17.69
N LEU A 69 -0.81 1.53 -16.64
CA LEU A 69 0.18 2.61 -16.44
C LEU A 69 1.61 2.05 -16.30
N ALA A 70 1.76 0.95 -15.57
CA ALA A 70 3.06 0.31 -15.39
C ALA A 70 3.62 -0.26 -16.69
N ASP A 71 2.76 -0.78 -17.57
CA ASP A 71 3.19 -1.26 -18.89
C ASP A 71 3.51 -0.12 -19.84
N TYR A 72 2.81 1.03 -19.79
CA TYR A 72 3.03 2.18 -20.65
C TYR A 72 4.22 3.06 -20.21
N TYR A 73 4.29 3.44 -18.92
CA TYR A 73 5.32 4.35 -18.39
C TYR A 73 6.55 3.65 -17.84
N GLY A 74 6.51 2.32 -17.73
CA GLY A 74 7.57 1.49 -17.19
C GLY A 74 7.37 1.15 -15.71
N ARG A 75 7.42 -0.14 -15.42
CA ARG A 75 7.11 -0.78 -14.12
C ARG A 75 7.87 -0.17 -12.96
N ARG A 76 9.17 0.09 -13.15
CA ARG A 76 10.03 0.68 -12.11
C ARG A 76 9.62 2.11 -11.75
N ARG A 77 9.29 2.93 -12.76
CA ARG A 77 8.91 4.34 -12.54
C ARG A 77 7.58 4.42 -11.80
N VAL A 78 6.59 3.66 -12.24
CA VAL A 78 5.26 3.62 -11.63
C VAL A 78 5.36 3.12 -10.18
N PHE A 79 6.18 2.11 -9.91
CA PHE A 79 6.42 1.62 -8.55
C PHE A 79 7.06 2.68 -7.65
N ILE A 80 8.07 3.42 -8.12
CA ILE A 80 8.72 4.48 -7.35
C ILE A 80 7.73 5.63 -7.06
N ILE A 81 6.92 6.03 -8.05
CA ILE A 81 5.89 7.06 -7.87
C ILE A 81 4.85 6.59 -6.84
N GLY A 82 4.40 5.34 -6.94
CA GLY A 82 3.50 4.74 -5.97
C GLY A 82 4.09 4.74 -4.55
N LEU A 83 5.36 4.37 -4.41
CA LEU A 83 6.04 4.34 -3.11
C LEU A 83 6.19 5.74 -2.50
N ALA A 84 6.61 6.72 -3.29
CA ALA A 84 6.72 8.10 -2.85
C ALA A 84 5.35 8.70 -2.48
N GLY A 85 4.33 8.47 -3.32
CA GLY A 85 2.96 8.89 -3.06
C GLY A 85 2.39 8.24 -1.81
N PHE A 86 2.63 6.94 -1.62
CA PHE A 86 2.18 6.21 -0.43
C PHE A 86 2.83 6.75 0.85
N GLY A 87 4.14 7.00 0.83
CA GLY A 87 4.84 7.60 1.96
C GLY A 87 4.35 9.02 2.29
N ALA A 88 4.14 9.85 1.27
CA ALA A 88 3.61 11.21 1.46
C ALA A 88 2.19 11.20 2.04
N THR A 89 1.30 10.37 1.51
CA THR A 89 -0.08 10.25 2.01
C THR A 89 -0.14 9.58 3.39
N SER A 90 0.77 8.65 3.70
CA SER A 90 0.91 8.09 5.04
C SER A 90 1.29 9.16 6.07
N ALA A 91 2.22 10.06 5.71
CA ALA A 91 2.56 11.22 6.55
C ALA A 91 1.35 12.14 6.74
N LEU A 92 0.58 12.42 5.68
CA LEU A 92 -0.66 13.20 5.78
C LEU A 92 -1.69 12.55 6.72
N CYS A 93 -1.83 11.23 6.69
CA CYS A 93 -2.68 10.51 7.64
C CYS A 93 -2.22 10.70 9.10
N GLY A 94 -0.91 10.66 9.34
CA GLY A 94 -0.34 10.82 10.68
C GLY A 94 -0.49 12.25 11.26
N PHE A 95 -0.61 13.26 10.39
CA PHE A 95 -0.80 14.66 10.77
C PHE A 95 -2.23 15.17 10.58
N ALA A 96 -3.19 14.30 10.30
CA ALA A 96 -4.57 14.70 10.04
C ALA A 96 -5.23 15.28 11.32
N PRO A 97 -5.66 16.55 11.31
CA PRO A 97 -6.29 17.19 12.47
C PRO A 97 -7.79 16.90 12.58
N SER A 98 -8.39 16.29 11.56
CA SER A 98 -9.82 15.95 11.53
C SER A 98 -10.05 14.62 10.83
N LEU A 99 -11.21 14.00 11.13
CA LEU A 99 -11.61 12.73 10.54
C LEU A 99 -11.81 12.82 9.02
N GLU A 100 -12.34 13.94 8.55
CA GLU A 100 -12.59 14.21 7.12
C GLU A 100 -11.27 14.25 6.33
N LEU A 101 -10.25 14.93 6.89
CA LEU A 101 -8.93 14.99 6.25
C LEU A 101 -8.25 13.62 6.25
N LEU A 102 -8.44 12.85 7.32
CA LEU A 102 -7.95 11.47 7.39
C LEU A 102 -8.61 10.60 6.31
N VAL A 103 -9.92 10.69 6.11
CA VAL A 103 -10.63 9.97 5.03
C VAL A 103 -10.10 10.35 3.67
N LEU A 104 -9.91 11.65 3.40
CA LEU A 104 -9.35 12.11 2.14
C LEU A 104 -7.92 11.59 1.92
N ALA A 105 -7.07 11.67 2.93
CA ALA A 105 -5.70 11.15 2.87
C ALA A 105 -5.69 9.63 2.61
N ARG A 106 -6.64 8.88 3.17
CA ARG A 106 -6.82 7.44 2.93
C ARG A 106 -7.24 7.11 1.50
N ILE A 107 -8.12 7.89 0.91
CA ILE A 107 -8.49 7.75 -0.51
C ILE A 107 -7.25 7.94 -1.40
N LEU A 108 -6.47 8.99 -1.16
CA LEU A 108 -5.22 9.25 -1.89
C LEU A 108 -4.17 8.16 -1.66
N GLN A 109 -4.08 7.64 -0.45
CA GLN A 109 -3.17 6.55 -0.10
C GLN A 109 -3.57 5.24 -0.78
N GLY A 110 -4.86 4.95 -0.92
CA GLY A 110 -5.38 3.83 -1.70
C GLY A 110 -4.98 3.91 -3.17
N ALA A 111 -5.03 5.11 -3.76
CA ALA A 111 -4.58 5.36 -5.13
C ALA A 111 -3.08 5.10 -5.30
N ALA A 112 -2.25 5.57 -4.36
CA ALA A 112 -0.81 5.31 -4.37
C ALA A 112 -0.50 3.82 -4.15
N GLY A 113 -1.22 3.15 -3.25
CA GLY A 113 -1.11 1.71 -2.99
C GLY A 113 -1.44 0.85 -4.20
N ALA A 114 -2.42 1.27 -5.02
CA ALA A 114 -2.78 0.60 -6.25
C ALA A 114 -1.61 0.52 -7.26
N LEU A 115 -0.69 1.47 -7.24
CA LEU A 115 0.50 1.45 -8.10
C LEU A 115 1.58 0.47 -7.61
N LEU A 116 1.58 0.14 -6.31
CA LEU A 116 2.62 -0.69 -5.70
C LEU A 116 2.42 -2.18 -5.96
N VAL A 117 1.22 -2.71 -5.78
CA VAL A 117 0.96 -4.16 -5.83
C VAL A 117 1.20 -4.74 -7.23
N PRO A 118 0.60 -4.23 -8.32
CA PRO A 118 0.90 -4.72 -9.66
C PRO A 118 2.34 -4.43 -10.08
N GLY A 119 2.88 -3.28 -9.65
CA GLY A 119 4.28 -2.91 -9.88
C GLY A 119 5.27 -3.91 -9.30
N ALA A 120 5.03 -4.38 -8.08
CA ALA A 120 5.84 -5.40 -7.42
C ALA A 120 5.87 -6.72 -8.22
N ILE A 121 4.68 -7.23 -8.59
CA ILE A 121 4.53 -8.45 -9.38
C ILE A 121 5.20 -8.30 -10.74
N ALA A 122 5.00 -7.17 -11.40
CA ALA A 122 5.56 -6.87 -12.70
C ALA A 122 7.10 -6.77 -12.68
N ILE A 123 7.70 -6.22 -11.62
CA ILE A 123 9.15 -6.16 -11.44
C ILE A 123 9.72 -7.57 -11.20
N ILE A 124 9.09 -8.37 -10.34
CA ILE A 124 9.53 -9.75 -10.10
C ILE A 124 9.52 -10.55 -11.40
N THR A 125 8.46 -10.46 -12.20
CA THR A 125 8.35 -11.19 -13.47
C THR A 125 9.34 -10.71 -14.52
N ALA A 126 9.78 -9.47 -14.47
CA ALA A 126 10.76 -8.91 -15.41
C ALA A 126 12.22 -9.24 -15.05
N VAL A 127 12.51 -9.44 -13.76
CA VAL A 127 13.89 -9.62 -13.26
C VAL A 127 14.25 -11.10 -13.04
N PHE A 128 13.24 -11.94 -12.83
CA PHE A 128 13.43 -13.35 -12.52
C PHE A 128 12.79 -14.26 -13.57
N ASP A 129 13.51 -15.33 -13.97
CA ASP A 129 13.05 -16.32 -14.93
C ASP A 129 13.02 -17.73 -14.34
N GLY A 130 12.21 -18.60 -14.95
CA GLY A 130 12.13 -20.03 -14.62
C GLY A 130 11.94 -20.32 -13.13
N PRO A 131 12.73 -21.27 -12.55
CA PRO A 131 12.63 -21.63 -11.12
C PRO A 131 12.94 -20.47 -10.17
N GLY A 132 13.76 -19.50 -10.62
CA GLY A 132 14.10 -18.29 -9.86
C GLY A 132 12.90 -17.39 -9.61
N ARG A 133 11.98 -17.31 -10.57
CA ARG A 133 10.73 -16.54 -10.46
C ARG A 133 9.81 -17.12 -9.39
N ALA A 134 9.60 -18.44 -9.40
CA ALA A 134 8.78 -19.12 -8.39
C ALA A 134 9.33 -18.89 -6.97
N ARG A 135 10.65 -18.97 -6.80
CA ARG A 135 11.31 -18.68 -5.53
C ARG A 135 11.16 -17.21 -5.11
N ALA A 136 11.26 -16.27 -6.04
CA ALA A 136 11.08 -14.84 -5.75
C ALA A 136 9.65 -14.54 -5.30
N PHE A 137 8.64 -15.11 -5.96
CA PHE A 137 7.25 -15.00 -5.51
C PHE A 137 7.02 -15.63 -4.14
N GLY A 138 7.61 -16.79 -3.86
CA GLY A 138 7.54 -17.43 -2.55
C GLY A 138 8.13 -16.56 -1.44
N ILE A 139 9.28 -15.94 -1.67
CA ILE A 139 9.91 -15.01 -0.70
C ILE A 139 9.04 -13.77 -0.52
N TRP A 140 8.54 -13.18 -1.61
CA TRP A 140 7.67 -12.01 -1.55
C TRP A 140 6.37 -12.29 -0.79
N ALA A 141 5.69 -13.39 -1.11
CA ALA A 141 4.47 -13.80 -0.43
C ALA A 141 4.70 -14.09 1.06
N ALA A 142 5.76 -14.83 1.41
CA ALA A 142 6.10 -15.13 2.79
C ALA A 142 6.41 -13.86 3.59
N ALA A 143 7.20 -12.94 3.01
CA ALA A 143 7.56 -11.70 3.68
C ALA A 143 6.35 -10.78 3.90
N THR A 144 5.45 -10.64 2.91
CA THR A 144 4.25 -9.81 3.03
C THR A 144 3.21 -10.43 3.97
N SER A 145 3.07 -11.75 3.97
CA SER A 145 2.16 -12.45 4.90
C SER A 145 2.64 -12.42 6.36
N ALA A 146 3.96 -12.45 6.60
CA ALA A 146 4.52 -12.40 7.95
C ALA A 146 4.28 -11.05 8.64
N VAL A 147 4.05 -9.99 7.88
CA VAL A 147 3.80 -8.65 8.42
C VAL A 147 2.40 -8.52 9.04
N GLY A 148 1.40 -9.23 8.53
CA GLY A 148 0.02 -9.18 9.05
C GLY A 148 -0.15 -9.68 10.49
N PRO A 149 0.38 -10.86 10.88
CA PRO A 149 0.22 -11.41 12.22
C PRO A 149 1.08 -10.75 13.31
N LEU A 150 2.15 -10.02 12.93
CA LEU A 150 3.07 -9.39 13.89
C LEU A 150 2.50 -8.13 14.57
N ALA A 151 1.33 -7.69 14.14
CA ALA A 151 0.67 -6.48 14.64
C ALA A 151 -0.59 -6.77 15.48
N CYS A 152 -0.82 -8.05 15.87
CA CYS A 152 -1.86 -8.47 16.82
C CYS A 152 -1.29 -8.60 18.22
#